data_493fea5b8066a93dae46eafed36905fb
#
_entry.id   493fea5b8066a93dae46eafed36905fb
#
_cell.length_a   1.000
_cell.length_b   1.000
_cell.length_c   1.000
_cell.angle_alpha   90.00
_cell.angle_beta   90.00
_cell.angle_gamma   90.00
#
_symmetry.space_group_name_H-M   'P 1'
#
loop_
_entity.id
_entity.type
_entity.pdbx_description
1 polymer ?
#
loop_
_entity_poly.entity_id
_entity_poly.type
_entity_poly.pdbx_seq_one_letter_code
_entity_poly.pdbx_strand_id
1 'polypeptide(L)'
;QVVEQYHPDRIVIEPSGVGKLSDVTRAVEGVAEHLDVQLNSFVTVADVNKVKMYMKNFGEFYDDQISHASCILLSRTQTASEEKIAAAVAMLREKNPTATIVTTAWDHLTGEQILKAMSTKDDFKAELIAMAAKANEEHAHEDEEEEHEHHHHHYDENGVCSCGHHHDHDDD
;
A
#
# COMPACT_ATOMS: atom_id res chain seq x y z
N GLN A 1 -29.55 8.66 -19.85
CA GLN A 1 -30.11 9.96 -19.41
C GLN A 1 -29.02 10.87 -18.81
N VAL A 2 -28.30 10.48 -17.73
CA VAL A 2 -27.27 11.38 -17.10
C VAL A 2 -26.16 11.72 -18.10
N VAL A 3 -25.60 10.73 -18.77
CA VAL A 3 -24.53 10.91 -19.76
C VAL A 3 -25.00 11.79 -20.92
N GLU A 4 -26.17 11.52 -21.46
CA GLU A 4 -26.74 12.23 -22.60
C GLU A 4 -27.15 13.68 -22.25
N GLN A 5 -27.59 13.92 -21.02
CA GLN A 5 -28.09 15.21 -20.57
C GLN A 5 -26.96 16.12 -20.08
N TYR A 6 -25.95 15.59 -19.40
CA TYR A 6 -24.96 16.41 -18.69
C TYR A 6 -23.55 16.30 -19.28
N HIS A 7 -23.29 15.29 -20.13
CA HIS A 7 -21.96 15.03 -20.73
C HIS A 7 -20.82 15.13 -19.72
N PRO A 8 -20.90 14.41 -18.58
CA PRO A 8 -19.90 14.51 -17.53
C PRO A 8 -18.58 13.86 -17.97
N ASP A 9 -17.44 14.44 -17.57
CA ASP A 9 -16.11 13.87 -17.78
C ASP A 9 -15.89 12.63 -16.89
N ARG A 10 -16.59 12.56 -15.75
CA ARG A 10 -16.48 11.45 -14.78
C ARG A 10 -17.80 11.22 -14.07
N ILE A 11 -18.12 9.94 -13.86
CA ILE A 11 -19.25 9.50 -13.06
C ILE A 11 -18.71 8.69 -11.88
N VAL A 12 -19.13 9.06 -10.66
CA VAL A 12 -18.85 8.29 -9.45
C VAL A 12 -20.16 7.65 -8.99
N ILE A 13 -20.15 6.32 -8.82
CA ILE A 13 -21.31 5.56 -8.39
C ILE A 13 -21.03 5.02 -6.99
N GLU A 14 -21.83 5.41 -6.01
CA GLU A 14 -21.82 4.86 -4.67
C GLU A 14 -23.07 3.99 -4.47
N PRO A 15 -22.93 2.64 -4.54
CA PRO A 15 -24.03 1.74 -4.26
C PRO A 15 -24.30 1.61 -2.76
N SER A 16 -25.41 0.99 -2.39
CA SER A 16 -25.70 0.62 -1.01
C SER A 16 -24.59 -0.27 -0.44
N GLY A 17 -24.20 -0.03 0.83
CA GLY A 17 -23.13 -0.78 1.49
C GLY A 17 -23.39 -2.29 1.70
N VAL A 18 -24.62 -2.75 1.45
CA VAL A 18 -24.99 -4.17 1.44
C VAL A 18 -25.09 -4.76 0.04
N GLY A 19 -24.65 -4.03 -0.99
CA GLY A 19 -24.57 -4.50 -2.37
C GLY A 19 -23.27 -5.24 -2.66
N LYS A 20 -23.32 -6.23 -3.54
CA LYS A 20 -22.13 -6.83 -4.13
C LYS A 20 -21.53 -5.88 -5.17
N LEU A 21 -20.24 -5.61 -5.07
CA LEU A 21 -19.51 -4.79 -6.04
C LEU A 21 -19.57 -5.42 -7.44
N SER A 22 -19.48 -6.74 -7.51
CA SER A 22 -19.59 -7.50 -8.76
C SER A 22 -20.94 -7.32 -9.49
N ASP A 23 -22.04 -7.22 -8.76
CA ASP A 23 -23.37 -7.02 -9.35
C ASP A 23 -23.51 -5.59 -9.92
N VAL A 24 -23.02 -4.60 -9.19
CA VAL A 24 -23.01 -3.20 -9.66
C VAL A 24 -22.12 -3.05 -10.89
N THR A 25 -20.94 -3.66 -10.88
CA THR A 25 -20.01 -3.66 -12.02
C THR A 25 -20.69 -4.22 -13.25
N ARG A 26 -21.31 -5.39 -13.16
CA ARG A 26 -22.02 -6.05 -14.27
C ARG A 26 -23.17 -5.20 -14.81
N ALA A 27 -23.93 -4.57 -13.92
CA ALA A 27 -25.00 -3.67 -14.33
C ALA A 27 -24.49 -2.44 -15.10
N VAL A 28 -23.36 -1.86 -14.68
CA VAL A 28 -22.75 -0.71 -15.36
C VAL A 28 -22.11 -1.13 -16.68
N GLU A 29 -21.44 -2.28 -16.74
CA GLU A 29 -20.89 -2.84 -17.98
C GLU A 29 -21.96 -3.02 -19.06
N GLY A 30 -23.10 -3.58 -18.72
CA GLY A 30 -24.22 -3.74 -19.66
C GLY A 30 -24.78 -2.43 -20.21
N VAL A 31 -24.66 -1.32 -19.45
CA VAL A 31 -25.06 0.02 -19.93
C VAL A 31 -23.93 0.68 -20.72
N ALA A 32 -22.67 0.45 -20.31
CA ALA A 32 -21.49 1.04 -20.96
C ALA A 32 -21.30 0.56 -22.40
N GLU A 33 -21.73 -0.65 -22.74
CA GLU A 33 -21.74 -1.17 -24.13
C GLU A 33 -22.55 -0.30 -25.11
N HIS A 34 -23.52 0.47 -24.59
CA HIS A 34 -24.42 1.31 -25.40
C HIS A 34 -24.16 2.81 -25.26
N LEU A 35 -23.21 3.20 -24.43
CA LEU A 35 -22.85 4.59 -24.14
C LEU A 35 -21.35 4.79 -24.31
N ASP A 36 -20.93 5.99 -24.65
CA ASP A 36 -19.52 6.37 -24.69
C ASP A 36 -19.01 6.62 -23.24
N VAL A 37 -18.96 5.52 -22.46
CA VAL A 37 -18.42 5.51 -21.09
C VAL A 37 -17.48 4.33 -20.91
N GLN A 38 -16.41 4.57 -20.15
CA GLN A 38 -15.41 3.56 -19.84
C GLN A 38 -15.36 3.34 -18.32
N LEU A 39 -15.42 2.07 -17.90
CA LEU A 39 -15.15 1.71 -16.51
C LEU A 39 -13.68 1.89 -16.20
N ASN A 40 -13.40 2.70 -15.19
CA ASN A 40 -12.04 3.07 -14.83
C ASN A 40 -11.57 2.37 -13.55
N SER A 41 -12.35 2.41 -12.47
CA SER A 41 -11.91 1.91 -11.18
C SER A 41 -13.07 1.35 -10.34
N PHE A 42 -12.78 0.29 -9.60
CA PHE A 42 -13.66 -0.32 -8.60
C PHE A 42 -13.03 -0.09 -7.24
N VAL A 43 -13.63 0.79 -6.43
CA VAL A 43 -13.04 1.26 -5.19
C VAL A 43 -13.82 0.74 -4.00
N THR A 44 -13.09 0.17 -3.04
CA THR A 44 -13.65 -0.19 -1.73
C THR A 44 -13.03 0.69 -0.65
N VAL A 45 -13.88 1.27 0.19
CA VAL A 45 -13.46 1.98 1.40
C VAL A 45 -13.60 1.05 2.59
N ALA A 46 -12.48 0.77 3.28
CA ALA A 46 -12.46 -0.14 4.42
C ALA A 46 -11.98 0.57 5.70
N ASP A 47 -12.76 0.50 6.78
CA ASP A 47 -12.35 1.00 8.09
C ASP A 47 -11.29 0.06 8.69
N VAL A 48 -10.06 0.54 8.86
CA VAL A 48 -8.93 -0.22 9.39
C VAL A 48 -9.25 -0.91 10.73
N ASN A 49 -10.10 -0.30 11.55
CA ASN A 49 -10.50 -0.84 12.85
C ASN A 49 -11.49 -2.01 12.75
N LYS A 50 -12.13 -2.17 11.60
CA LYS A 50 -13.26 -3.10 11.41
C LYS A 50 -12.98 -4.23 10.42
N VAL A 51 -11.87 -4.19 9.67
CA VAL A 51 -11.52 -5.20 8.65
C VAL A 51 -11.70 -6.63 9.20
N LYS A 52 -11.04 -6.96 10.32
CA LYS A 52 -11.12 -8.28 10.93
C LYS A 52 -12.54 -8.70 11.30
N MET A 53 -13.31 -7.78 11.86
CA MET A 53 -14.68 -8.02 12.29
C MET A 53 -15.60 -8.23 11.09
N TYR A 54 -15.45 -7.42 10.05
CA TYR A 54 -16.30 -7.48 8.86
C TYR A 54 -16.01 -8.72 8.02
N MET A 55 -14.75 -9.12 7.85
CA MET A 55 -14.40 -10.37 7.20
C MET A 55 -15.04 -11.58 7.89
N LYS A 56 -15.16 -11.55 9.23
CA LYS A 56 -15.77 -12.64 10.00
C LYS A 56 -17.29 -12.65 9.93
N ASN A 57 -17.94 -11.48 9.95
CA ASN A 57 -19.38 -11.36 10.20
C ASN A 57 -20.20 -11.07 8.95
N PHE A 58 -19.62 -10.44 7.92
CA PHE A 58 -20.29 -10.03 6.68
C PHE A 58 -19.72 -10.73 5.44
N GLY A 59 -19.17 -11.94 5.64
CA GLY A 59 -18.35 -12.73 4.73
C GLY A 59 -18.65 -12.51 3.24
N GLU A 60 -19.86 -12.83 2.77
CA GLU A 60 -20.16 -12.83 1.33
C GLU A 60 -20.09 -11.42 0.71
N PHE A 61 -20.71 -10.43 1.32
CA PHE A 61 -20.72 -9.07 0.77
C PHE A 61 -19.37 -8.38 0.91
N TYR A 62 -18.75 -8.50 2.07
CA TYR A 62 -17.46 -7.89 2.31
C TYR A 62 -16.35 -8.54 1.50
N ASP A 63 -16.37 -9.88 1.39
CA ASP A 63 -15.46 -10.64 0.53
C ASP A 63 -15.59 -10.23 -0.94
N ASP A 64 -16.82 -10.06 -1.44
CA ASP A 64 -17.06 -9.59 -2.80
C ASP A 64 -16.52 -8.19 -3.03
N GLN A 65 -16.79 -7.27 -2.11
CA GLN A 65 -16.30 -5.89 -2.17
C GLN A 65 -14.77 -5.80 -2.15
N ILE A 66 -14.10 -6.65 -1.38
CA ILE A 66 -12.64 -6.66 -1.31
C ILE A 66 -12.03 -7.36 -2.53
N SER A 67 -12.53 -8.54 -2.89
CA SER A 67 -11.93 -9.35 -3.96
C SER A 67 -12.08 -8.74 -5.35
N HIS A 68 -13.14 -7.96 -5.59
CA HIS A 68 -13.37 -7.28 -6.88
C HIS A 68 -12.85 -5.84 -6.95
N ALA A 69 -12.31 -5.30 -5.85
CA ALA A 69 -11.74 -3.96 -5.86
C ALA A 69 -10.46 -3.89 -6.69
N SER A 70 -10.30 -2.85 -7.50
CA SER A 70 -9.03 -2.47 -8.11
C SER A 70 -8.21 -1.58 -7.17
N CYS A 71 -8.88 -0.84 -6.28
CA CYS A 71 -8.29 0.01 -5.27
C CYS A 71 -9.04 -0.10 -3.94
N ILE A 72 -8.31 -0.23 -2.84
CA ILE A 72 -8.85 -0.27 -1.48
C ILE A 72 -8.28 0.94 -0.73
N LEU A 73 -9.17 1.82 -0.28
CA LEU A 73 -8.81 2.97 0.54
C LEU A 73 -9.06 2.64 2.02
N LEU A 74 -8.00 2.52 2.81
CA LEU A 74 -8.16 2.36 4.26
C LEU A 74 -8.55 3.70 4.89
N SER A 75 -9.66 3.71 5.60
CA SER A 75 -10.10 4.86 6.40
C SER A 75 -9.70 4.70 7.86
N ARG A 76 -9.67 5.82 8.59
CA ARG A 76 -9.36 5.91 10.03
C ARG A 76 -7.94 5.46 10.40
N THR A 77 -7.01 5.47 9.46
CA THR A 77 -5.61 5.11 9.69
C THR A 77 -4.89 6.10 10.60
N GLN A 78 -5.31 7.36 10.65
CA GLN A 78 -4.76 8.39 11.53
C GLN A 78 -4.89 8.06 13.03
N THR A 79 -5.80 7.17 13.41
CA THR A 79 -6.04 6.77 14.81
C THR A 79 -5.61 5.33 15.11
N ALA A 80 -5.08 4.62 14.14
CA ALA A 80 -4.66 3.24 14.27
C ALA A 80 -3.13 3.14 14.44
N SER A 81 -2.66 2.14 15.17
CA SER A 81 -1.22 1.85 15.22
C SER A 81 -0.73 1.22 13.92
N GLU A 82 0.57 1.33 13.65
CA GLU A 82 1.19 0.75 12.45
C GLU A 82 0.99 -0.76 12.37
N GLU A 83 1.08 -1.47 13.50
CA GLU A 83 0.84 -2.92 13.56
C GLU A 83 -0.60 -3.27 13.18
N LYS A 84 -1.56 -2.43 13.56
CA LYS A 84 -2.97 -2.63 13.22
C LYS A 84 -3.22 -2.37 11.74
N ILE A 85 -2.59 -1.35 11.17
CA ILE A 85 -2.64 -1.07 9.74
C ILE A 85 -2.01 -2.23 8.97
N ALA A 86 -0.82 -2.69 9.37
CA ALA A 86 -0.13 -3.81 8.74
C ALA A 86 -0.97 -5.11 8.78
N ALA A 87 -1.59 -5.41 9.94
CA ALA A 87 -2.47 -6.57 10.08
C ALA A 87 -3.71 -6.48 9.17
N ALA A 88 -4.32 -5.30 9.05
CA ALA A 88 -5.43 -5.08 8.14
C ALA A 88 -5.02 -5.26 6.68
N VAL A 89 -3.88 -4.70 6.27
CA VAL A 89 -3.31 -4.87 4.92
C VAL A 89 -3.06 -6.34 4.62
N ALA A 90 -2.46 -7.10 5.54
CA ALA A 90 -2.21 -8.53 5.36
C ALA A 90 -3.51 -9.31 5.10
N MET A 91 -4.56 -9.09 5.90
CA MET A 91 -5.87 -9.72 5.71
C MET A 91 -6.52 -9.34 4.37
N LEU A 92 -6.40 -8.08 3.94
CA LEU A 92 -6.92 -7.62 2.64
C LEU A 92 -6.15 -8.27 1.48
N ARG A 93 -4.83 -8.42 1.61
CA ARG A 93 -3.97 -9.07 0.61
C ARG A 93 -4.27 -10.55 0.43
N GLU A 94 -4.66 -11.27 1.48
CA GLU A 94 -5.11 -12.66 1.38
C GLU A 94 -6.33 -12.81 0.47
N LYS A 95 -7.22 -11.82 0.47
CA LYS A 95 -8.44 -11.80 -0.35
C LYS A 95 -8.23 -11.18 -1.72
N ASN A 96 -7.40 -10.14 -1.82
CA ASN A 96 -7.10 -9.45 -3.06
C ASN A 96 -5.60 -9.12 -3.14
N PRO A 97 -4.81 -9.98 -3.78
CA PRO A 97 -3.37 -9.79 -3.91
C PRO A 97 -2.96 -8.65 -4.86
N THR A 98 -3.86 -8.19 -5.73
CA THR A 98 -3.54 -7.26 -6.83
C THR A 98 -4.04 -5.83 -6.65
N ALA A 99 -5.05 -5.60 -5.78
CA ALA A 99 -5.59 -4.26 -5.57
C ALA A 99 -4.54 -3.28 -5.06
N THR A 100 -4.59 -2.04 -5.50
CA THR A 100 -3.87 -0.94 -4.85
C THR A 100 -4.46 -0.71 -3.46
N ILE A 101 -3.65 -0.72 -2.40
CA ILE A 101 -4.13 -0.45 -1.04
C ILE A 101 -3.51 0.86 -0.56
N VAL A 102 -4.34 1.87 -0.30
CA VAL A 102 -3.92 3.17 0.23
C VAL A 102 -4.09 3.16 1.75
N THR A 103 -2.97 3.32 2.46
CA THR A 103 -2.91 3.31 3.93
C THR A 103 -2.69 4.70 4.52
N THR A 104 -2.32 5.69 3.71
CA THR A 104 -2.08 7.06 4.13
C THR A 104 -3.33 7.66 4.76
N ALA A 105 -3.14 8.36 5.87
CA ALA A 105 -4.25 9.07 6.54
C ALA A 105 -4.89 10.10 5.60
N TRP A 106 -6.21 10.18 5.60
CA TRP A 106 -6.96 10.96 4.61
C TRP A 106 -6.74 12.47 4.71
N ASP A 107 -6.40 12.98 5.88
CA ASP A 107 -5.98 14.35 6.12
C ASP A 107 -4.64 14.71 5.48
N HIS A 108 -3.84 13.69 5.10
CA HIS A 108 -2.59 13.85 4.36
C HIS A 108 -2.72 13.53 2.86
N LEU A 109 -3.92 13.22 2.37
CA LEU A 109 -4.19 12.90 0.97
C LEU A 109 -4.89 14.07 0.26
N THR A 110 -4.41 14.42 -0.92
CA THR A 110 -5.14 15.30 -1.83
C THR A 110 -6.13 14.51 -2.68
N GLY A 111 -7.18 15.17 -3.17
CA GLY A 111 -8.13 14.53 -4.10
C GLY A 111 -7.45 14.01 -5.37
N GLU A 112 -6.41 14.70 -5.85
CA GLU A 112 -5.62 14.26 -7.01
C GLU A 112 -4.87 12.96 -6.74
N GLN A 113 -4.26 12.81 -5.55
CA GLN A 113 -3.59 11.56 -5.15
C GLN A 113 -4.58 10.40 -5.04
N ILE A 114 -5.78 10.64 -4.51
CA ILE A 114 -6.84 9.64 -4.45
C ILE A 114 -7.27 9.24 -5.87
N LEU A 115 -7.53 10.20 -6.74
CA LEU A 115 -7.89 9.94 -8.13
C LEU A 115 -6.79 9.18 -8.87
N LYS A 116 -5.53 9.51 -8.66
CA LYS A 116 -4.39 8.79 -9.20
C LYS A 116 -4.38 7.34 -8.71
N ALA A 117 -4.51 7.11 -7.40
CA ALA A 117 -4.55 5.75 -6.81
C ALA A 117 -5.73 4.90 -7.34
N MET A 118 -6.88 5.53 -7.62
CA MET A 118 -8.05 4.88 -8.19
C MET A 118 -7.89 4.53 -9.67
N SER A 119 -7.20 5.37 -10.45
CA SER A 119 -7.14 5.31 -11.92
C SER A 119 -6.06 4.36 -12.45
N THR A 120 -5.13 3.90 -11.63
CA THR A 120 -3.94 3.16 -12.07
C THR A 120 -4.14 1.66 -12.02
N LYS A 121 -4.34 1.04 -13.17
CA LYS A 121 -4.18 -0.42 -13.30
C LYS A 121 -2.72 -0.85 -13.51
N ASP A 122 -1.89 -0.08 -14.17
CA ASP A 122 -0.54 -0.51 -14.55
C ASP A 122 0.57 0.52 -14.25
N ASP A 123 0.34 1.82 -14.44
CA ASP A 123 1.41 2.83 -14.31
C ASP A 123 1.88 3.04 -12.86
N PHE A 124 0.98 2.99 -11.88
CA PHE A 124 1.34 3.20 -10.47
C PHE A 124 2.12 2.02 -9.89
N LYS A 125 1.85 0.80 -10.36
CA LYS A 125 2.61 -0.39 -9.97
C LYS A 125 4.05 -0.30 -10.47
N ALA A 126 4.25 0.20 -11.69
CA ALA A 126 5.57 0.47 -12.25
C ALA A 126 6.30 1.60 -11.51
N GLU A 127 5.59 2.67 -11.14
CA GLU A 127 6.14 3.80 -10.37
C GLU A 127 6.52 3.39 -8.93
N LEU A 128 5.69 2.58 -8.25
CA LEU A 128 5.99 2.03 -6.92
C LEU A 128 7.19 1.08 -6.95
N ILE A 129 7.29 0.24 -7.98
CA ILE A 129 8.44 -0.65 -8.17
C ILE A 129 9.71 0.18 -8.41
N ALA A 130 9.62 1.24 -9.21
CA ALA A 130 10.73 2.15 -9.47
C ALA A 130 11.15 2.93 -8.22
N MET A 131 10.19 3.39 -7.40
CA MET A 131 10.48 4.06 -6.12
C MET A 131 11.10 3.12 -5.10
N ALA A 132 10.61 1.88 -5.01
CA ALA A 132 11.18 0.87 -4.12
C ALA A 132 12.58 0.44 -4.56
N ALA A 133 12.83 0.33 -5.86
CA ALA A 133 14.16 0.05 -6.41
C ALA A 133 15.14 1.18 -6.08
N LYS A 134 14.71 2.43 -6.25
CA LYS A 134 15.52 3.60 -5.94
C LYS A 134 15.86 3.72 -4.45
N ALA A 135 14.88 3.45 -3.56
CA ALA A 135 15.12 3.43 -2.11
C ALA A 135 16.12 2.33 -1.71
N ASN A 136 16.05 1.16 -2.35
CA ASN A 136 17.02 0.07 -2.12
C ASN A 136 18.41 0.40 -2.66
N GLU A 137 18.53 1.17 -3.75
CA GLU A 137 19.82 1.64 -4.26
C GLU A 137 20.43 2.68 -3.32
N GLU A 138 19.62 3.60 -2.76
CA GLU A 138 20.08 4.59 -1.79
C GLU A 138 20.59 3.93 -0.49
N HIS A 139 19.90 2.89 0.03
CA HIS A 139 20.36 2.12 1.19
C HIS A 139 21.61 1.27 0.90
N ALA A 140 21.74 0.73 -0.30
CA ALA A 140 22.94 -0.04 -0.67
C ALA A 140 24.21 0.84 -0.75
N HIS A 141 24.06 2.12 -1.09
CA HIS A 141 25.18 3.07 -1.08
C HIS A 141 25.58 3.53 0.32
N GLU A 142 24.63 3.60 1.28
CA GLU A 142 24.93 3.92 2.68
C GLU A 142 25.74 2.80 3.36
N ASP A 143 25.41 1.53 3.06
CA ASP A 143 26.12 0.36 3.59
C ASP A 143 27.58 0.21 3.01
N GLU A 144 27.85 0.71 1.80
CA GLU A 144 29.20 0.70 1.23
C GLU A 144 30.13 1.77 1.81
N GLU A 145 29.59 2.86 2.36
CA GLU A 145 30.41 3.91 3.00
C GLU A 145 30.81 3.56 4.45
N GLU A 146 30.10 2.65 5.14
CA GLU A 146 30.44 2.20 6.50
C GLU A 146 31.49 1.08 6.55
N GLU A 147 31.81 0.38 5.47
CA GLU A 147 32.78 -0.73 5.47
C GLU A 147 34.26 -0.28 5.39
N HIS A 148 34.58 1.01 5.34
CA HIS A 148 35.95 1.49 5.12
C HIS A 148 36.73 1.92 6.37
N GLU A 149 36.25 1.67 7.60
CA GLU A 149 37.03 1.88 8.82
C GLU A 149 37.39 0.59 9.59
N HIS A 150 37.89 -0.42 8.89
CA HIS A 150 38.63 -1.48 9.57
C HIS A 150 40.06 -1.03 9.80
N HIS A 151 40.31 -0.41 10.96
CA HIS A 151 41.66 -0.22 11.45
C HIS A 151 42.27 -1.58 11.78
N HIS A 152 43.20 -2.06 10.93
CA HIS A 152 44.05 -3.19 11.24
C HIS A 152 44.98 -2.79 12.36
N HIS A 153 44.70 -3.29 13.57
CA HIS A 153 45.62 -3.17 14.70
C HIS A 153 46.80 -4.10 14.50
N HIS A 154 48.01 -3.53 14.29
CA HIS A 154 49.27 -4.26 14.31
C HIS A 154 49.77 -4.31 15.75
N TYR A 155 49.95 -5.52 16.27
CA TYR A 155 50.58 -5.77 17.56
C TYR A 155 52.06 -6.12 17.37
N ASP A 156 52.96 -5.58 18.22
CA ASP A 156 54.36 -5.95 18.27
C ASP A 156 54.55 -7.28 19.04
N GLU A 157 55.82 -7.73 19.08
CA GLU A 157 56.20 -8.99 19.77
C GLU A 157 55.93 -8.93 21.29
N ASN A 158 55.58 -7.82 21.86
CA ASN A 158 55.26 -7.63 23.27
C ASN A 158 53.76 -7.36 23.53
N GLY A 159 52.90 -7.52 22.50
CA GLY A 159 51.45 -7.39 22.60
C GLY A 159 50.93 -5.96 22.72
N VAL A 160 51.74 -4.95 22.34
CA VAL A 160 51.33 -3.55 22.37
C VAL A 160 50.77 -3.13 21.03
N CYS A 161 49.51 -2.62 21.04
CA CYS A 161 48.87 -2.09 19.85
C CYS A 161 49.51 -0.75 19.43
N SER A 162 49.72 -0.57 18.13
CA SER A 162 50.27 0.67 17.56
C SER A 162 49.46 1.94 17.90
N CYS A 163 48.22 1.77 18.40
CA CYS A 163 47.36 2.88 18.86
C CYS A 163 47.66 3.37 20.29
N GLY A 164 48.58 2.72 21.02
CA GLY A 164 49.03 3.15 22.36
C GLY A 164 48.10 2.77 23.52
N HIS A 165 47.13 1.90 23.31
CA HIS A 165 46.25 1.44 24.38
C HIS A 165 46.63 0.02 24.85
N HIS A 166 46.81 -0.15 26.18
CA HIS A 166 46.95 -1.45 26.82
C HIS A 166 45.57 -2.07 27.06
N HIS A 167 45.36 -3.26 26.56
CA HIS A 167 44.22 -4.10 26.94
C HIS A 167 44.73 -5.17 27.92
N ASP A 168 44.35 -5.04 29.18
CA ASP A 168 44.56 -6.08 30.19
C ASP A 168 43.56 -7.20 29.90
N HIS A 169 44.07 -8.38 29.56
CA HIS A 169 43.27 -9.63 29.54
C HIS A 169 43.26 -10.14 30.97
N ASP A 170 42.14 -10.03 31.68
CA ASP A 170 41.85 -10.81 32.86
C ASP A 170 41.34 -12.18 32.40
N ASP A 171 42.20 -13.19 32.60
CA ASP A 171 41.82 -14.60 32.55
C ASP A 171 41.17 -14.98 33.89
N ASP A 172 39.89 -15.43 33.84
CA ASP A 172 39.25 -16.33 34.80
C ASP A 172 38.27 -17.27 34.07
#